data_95b1f1ecf903adc9dbfdb15652c2254c
#
_entry.id   95b1f1ecf903adc9dbfdb15652c2254c
#
_cell.length_a   1.000
_cell.length_b   1.000
_cell.length_c   1.000
_cell.angle_alpha   90.00
_cell.angle_beta   90.00
_cell.angle_gamma   90.00
#
_symmetry.space_group_name_H-M   'P 1'
#
loop_
_entity.id
_entity.type
_entity.pdbx_description
1 polymer ?
#
loop_
_entity_poly.entity_id
_entity_poly.type
_entity_poly.pdbx_seq_one_letter_code
_entity_poly.pdbx_strand_id
1 'polypeptide(L)'
;MGRTLLVGHVNSSWRDWLKSECGQADWICLDPTEVVSNYLARLTLNKGGCIAAWRFYGSLDPKRYPQVTLAALARFLNEASPDAVVQLFKYQPNPVLKHTAQLIAQMVQPTRILIAKGTEISLEGWPVGPEEVEPGQPLPDIAIAAQRKASWLKLLENCEEHEIPFSQVEFEGARLGSGTRLSVDTLEKCGLPRGAYAEVCGRSLFVVYDEEIREEILARALDTLHASTAHTTSPASYEHLLCSFAKQDGEDFGMGIIERTDFAKEKVHARCTAVPVAPVRILRLGALRIDAKGNELGELRPWQV
;
A
#
# COMPACT_ATOMS: atom_id res chain seq x y z
N MET A 1 -16.58 17.59 22.51
CA MET A 1 -16.36 16.21 22.05
C MET A 1 -14.97 16.15 21.43
N GLY A 2 -14.26 15.04 21.50
CA GLY A 2 -12.91 14.92 21.00
C GLY A 2 -12.70 13.57 20.31
N ARG A 3 -11.57 13.39 19.64
CA ARG A 3 -11.26 12.19 18.86
C ARG A 3 -11.14 10.95 19.74
N THR A 4 -11.61 9.82 19.24
CA THR A 4 -11.44 8.51 19.87
C THR A 4 -10.41 7.69 19.08
N LEU A 5 -9.41 7.14 19.76
CA LEU A 5 -8.45 6.22 19.18
C LEU A 5 -8.83 4.78 19.56
N LEU A 6 -8.92 3.93 18.55
CA LEU A 6 -9.30 2.53 18.70
C LEU A 6 -8.10 1.64 18.43
N VAL A 7 -7.75 0.80 19.41
CA VAL A 7 -6.57 -0.06 19.38
C VAL A 7 -6.97 -1.52 19.56
N GLY A 8 -6.48 -2.38 18.68
CA GLY A 8 -6.72 -3.81 18.73
C GLY A 8 -7.41 -4.35 17.48
N HIS A 9 -7.80 -5.62 17.54
CA HIS A 9 -8.45 -6.27 16.41
C HIS A 9 -9.94 -5.92 16.39
N VAL A 10 -10.37 -5.19 15.35
CA VAL A 10 -11.77 -4.84 15.15
C VAL A 10 -12.45 -5.95 14.35
N ASN A 11 -13.53 -6.49 14.90
CA ASN A 11 -14.43 -7.41 14.20
C ASN A 11 -15.80 -6.75 13.93
N SER A 12 -16.73 -7.46 13.32
CA SER A 12 -18.07 -6.94 13.02
C SER A 12 -18.82 -6.48 14.28
N SER A 13 -18.75 -7.23 15.39
CA SER A 13 -19.40 -6.90 16.66
C SER A 13 -18.85 -5.62 17.26
N TRP A 14 -17.53 -5.42 17.16
CA TRP A 14 -16.86 -4.20 17.59
C TRP A 14 -17.35 -2.99 16.79
N ARG A 15 -17.52 -3.13 15.48
CA ARG A 15 -18.04 -2.08 14.62
C ARG A 15 -19.48 -1.68 14.96
N ASP A 16 -20.33 -2.66 15.19
CA ASP A 16 -21.71 -2.40 15.53
C ASP A 16 -21.80 -1.70 16.88
N TRP A 17 -20.97 -2.12 17.85
CA TRP A 17 -20.83 -1.44 19.12
C TRP A 17 -20.31 0.01 18.96
N LEU A 18 -19.28 0.23 18.12
CA LEU A 18 -18.78 1.57 17.86
C LEU A 18 -19.80 2.46 17.15
N LYS A 19 -20.58 1.92 16.22
CA LYS A 19 -21.66 2.67 15.60
C LYS A 19 -22.71 3.12 16.62
N SER A 20 -22.99 2.29 17.63
CA SER A 20 -23.93 2.65 18.70
C SER A 20 -23.34 3.70 19.66
N GLU A 21 -22.03 3.61 19.98
CA GLU A 21 -21.37 4.50 20.95
C GLU A 21 -20.91 5.83 20.35
N CYS A 22 -20.38 5.80 19.12
CA CYS A 22 -19.79 6.96 18.47
C CYS A 22 -20.77 7.67 17.50
N GLY A 23 -21.97 7.14 17.30
CA GLY A 23 -22.99 7.73 16.46
C GLY A 23 -22.56 7.82 14.98
N GLN A 24 -22.75 9.01 14.38
CA GLN A 24 -22.39 9.28 12.98
C GLN A 24 -21.01 9.93 12.82
N ALA A 25 -20.12 9.74 13.79
CA ALA A 25 -18.76 10.28 13.72
C ALA A 25 -18.04 9.77 12.46
N ASP A 26 -17.18 10.63 11.92
CA ASP A 26 -16.30 10.22 10.82
C ASP A 26 -15.36 9.13 11.29
N TRP A 27 -15.04 8.19 10.40
CA TRP A 27 -14.20 7.04 10.71
C TRP A 27 -12.96 7.00 9.84
N ILE A 28 -11.79 7.11 10.47
CA ILE A 28 -10.49 6.92 9.83
C ILE A 28 -10.02 5.50 10.11
N CYS A 29 -9.86 4.67 9.07
CA CYS A 29 -9.33 3.31 9.19
C CYS A 29 -7.88 3.28 8.69
N LEU A 30 -6.94 2.97 9.59
CA LEU A 30 -5.52 2.82 9.30
C LEU A 30 -5.08 1.35 9.20
N ASP A 31 -6.03 0.41 9.19
CA ASP A 31 -5.76 -1.02 9.06
C ASP A 31 -5.90 -1.48 7.60
N PRO A 32 -4.80 -1.78 6.90
CA PRO A 32 -4.86 -2.26 5.53
C PRO A 32 -5.42 -3.69 5.40
N THR A 33 -5.61 -4.39 6.52
CA THR A 33 -6.15 -5.76 6.56
C THR A 33 -7.67 -5.81 6.80
N GLU A 34 -8.31 -4.66 6.93
CA GLU A 34 -9.73 -4.56 7.26
C GLU A 34 -10.61 -5.15 6.15
N VAL A 35 -11.34 -6.22 6.47
CA VAL A 35 -12.15 -6.97 5.49
C VAL A 35 -13.63 -6.61 5.50
N VAL A 36 -14.15 -6.06 6.61
CA VAL A 36 -15.60 -5.88 6.81
C VAL A 36 -16.18 -4.78 5.90
N SER A 37 -15.36 -3.90 5.35
CA SER A 37 -15.81 -2.79 4.50
C SER A 37 -15.06 -2.68 3.18
N ASN A 38 -14.44 -3.75 2.71
CA ASN A 38 -13.63 -3.76 1.50
C ASN A 38 -12.46 -2.74 1.50
N TYR A 39 -11.81 -2.57 2.65
CA TYR A 39 -10.69 -1.61 2.80
C TYR A 39 -9.32 -2.23 2.56
N LEU A 40 -9.26 -3.47 2.08
CA LEU A 40 -8.03 -4.21 1.85
C LEU A 40 -6.99 -3.39 1.07
N ALA A 41 -5.77 -3.40 1.60
CA ALA A 41 -4.62 -2.67 1.06
C ALA A 41 -4.86 -1.16 0.84
N ARG A 42 -5.80 -0.58 1.58
CA ARG A 42 -6.14 0.85 1.59
C ARG A 42 -6.27 1.39 3.01
N LEU A 43 -6.00 2.68 3.16
CA LEU A 43 -6.35 3.47 4.34
C LEU A 43 -7.51 4.39 3.95
N THR A 44 -8.50 4.58 4.82
CA THR A 44 -9.74 5.25 4.42
C THR A 44 -10.24 6.26 5.44
N LEU A 45 -10.90 7.30 4.93
CA LEU A 45 -11.78 8.18 5.69
C LEU A 45 -13.22 7.91 5.25
N ASN A 46 -14.06 7.54 6.19
CA ASN A 46 -15.50 7.37 5.97
C ASN A 46 -16.28 8.51 6.59
N LYS A 47 -17.28 8.98 5.86
CA LYS A 47 -18.27 9.97 6.31
C LYS A 47 -19.66 9.45 5.98
N GLY A 48 -20.55 9.45 6.97
CA GLY A 48 -21.93 8.98 6.76
C GLY A 48 -22.03 7.52 6.25
N GLY A 49 -21.05 6.67 6.58
CA GLY A 49 -21.00 5.28 6.13
C GLY A 49 -20.44 5.03 4.72
N CYS A 50 -20.04 6.09 4.01
CA CYS A 50 -19.42 6.01 2.69
C CYS A 50 -17.94 6.40 2.74
N ILE A 51 -17.11 5.81 1.85
CA ILE A 51 -15.71 6.21 1.69
C ILE A 51 -15.69 7.61 1.07
N ALA A 52 -15.25 8.61 1.83
CA ALA A 52 -15.09 9.99 1.38
C ALA A 52 -13.70 10.23 0.78
N ALA A 53 -12.66 9.60 1.34
CA ALA A 53 -11.30 9.64 0.83
C ALA A 53 -10.59 8.33 1.15
N TRP A 54 -9.57 8.00 0.35
CA TRP A 54 -8.74 6.84 0.60
C TRP A 54 -7.30 7.06 0.13
N ARG A 55 -6.39 6.24 0.63
CA ARG A 55 -4.99 6.19 0.23
C ARG A 55 -4.60 4.75 -0.05
N PHE A 56 -4.01 4.51 -1.21
CA PHE A 56 -3.42 3.23 -1.54
C PHE A 56 -2.29 2.88 -0.57
N TYR A 57 -2.35 1.68 -0.02
CA TYR A 57 -1.30 1.13 0.84
C TYR A 57 -0.51 0.02 0.15
N GLY A 58 -1.18 -0.79 -0.68
CA GLY A 58 -0.58 -1.79 -1.55
C GLY A 58 0.04 -3.00 -0.84
N SER A 59 -0.22 -3.18 0.46
CA SER A 59 0.27 -4.26 1.30
C SER A 59 -0.78 -4.59 2.35
N LEU A 60 -0.71 -5.79 2.93
CA LEU A 60 -1.48 -6.17 4.12
C LEU A 60 -0.62 -6.16 5.39
N ASP A 61 0.68 -5.94 5.27
CA ASP A 61 1.58 -5.79 6.42
C ASP A 61 1.68 -4.31 6.84
N PRO A 62 1.11 -3.90 7.97
CA PRO A 62 1.11 -2.51 8.42
C PRO A 62 2.50 -1.96 8.73
N LYS A 63 3.53 -2.82 8.82
CA LYS A 63 4.93 -2.42 8.99
C LYS A 63 5.58 -1.93 7.70
N ARG A 64 4.96 -2.20 6.56
CA ARG A 64 5.59 -2.01 5.25
C ARG A 64 5.85 -0.55 4.92
N TYR A 65 4.84 0.28 5.14
CA TYR A 65 4.85 1.68 4.73
C TYR A 65 4.35 2.62 5.84
N PRO A 66 5.03 2.70 7.01
CA PRO A 66 4.59 3.53 8.13
C PRO A 66 4.46 5.01 7.75
N GLN A 67 5.33 5.51 6.86
CA GLN A 67 5.27 6.87 6.33
C GLN A 67 3.98 7.14 5.54
N VAL A 68 3.47 6.15 4.79
CA VAL A 68 2.19 6.27 4.06
C VAL A 68 1.04 6.36 5.05
N THR A 69 1.09 5.57 6.14
CA THR A 69 0.08 5.62 7.21
C THR A 69 0.03 7.00 7.86
N LEU A 70 1.18 7.58 8.22
CA LEU A 70 1.25 8.88 8.85
C LEU A 70 0.81 10.02 7.91
N ALA A 71 1.22 9.96 6.63
CA ALA A 71 0.81 10.95 5.63
C ALA A 71 -0.70 10.89 5.34
N ALA A 72 -1.28 9.68 5.23
CA ALA A 72 -2.71 9.50 5.08
C ALA A 72 -3.49 10.01 6.29
N LEU A 73 -3.02 9.69 7.50
CA LEU A 73 -3.63 10.18 8.73
C LEU A 73 -3.63 11.71 8.78
N ALA A 74 -2.49 12.35 8.50
CA ALA A 74 -2.40 13.83 8.49
C ALA A 74 -3.45 14.46 7.56
N ARG A 75 -3.60 13.91 6.34
CA ARG A 75 -4.62 14.36 5.38
C ARG A 75 -6.03 14.14 5.93
N PHE A 76 -6.33 12.92 6.38
CA PHE A 76 -7.68 12.56 6.85
C PHE A 76 -8.10 13.34 8.09
N LEU A 77 -7.18 13.66 9.01
CA LEU A 77 -7.46 14.47 10.18
C LEU A 77 -7.85 15.92 9.84
N ASN A 78 -7.35 16.46 8.73
CA ASN A 78 -7.71 17.77 8.24
C ASN A 78 -9.11 17.81 7.61
N GLU A 79 -9.57 16.67 7.10
CA GLU A 79 -10.86 16.52 6.41
C GLU A 79 -11.96 16.00 7.35
N ALA A 80 -11.58 15.29 8.41
CA ALA A 80 -12.51 14.65 9.34
C ALA A 80 -13.10 15.62 10.37
N SER A 81 -14.25 15.25 10.93
CA SER A 81 -14.88 15.94 12.05
C SER A 81 -13.98 15.94 13.30
N PRO A 82 -14.15 16.94 14.21
CA PRO A 82 -13.35 17.02 15.45
C PRO A 82 -13.55 15.83 16.40
N ASP A 83 -14.60 15.07 16.25
CA ASP A 83 -14.97 13.89 17.05
C ASP A 83 -14.77 12.56 16.30
N ALA A 84 -13.97 12.56 15.25
CA ALA A 84 -13.67 11.38 14.46
C ALA A 84 -13.12 10.22 15.29
N VAL A 85 -13.47 9.01 14.88
CA VAL A 85 -12.91 7.76 15.38
C VAL A 85 -11.74 7.34 14.49
N VAL A 86 -10.58 7.10 15.08
CA VAL A 86 -9.38 6.63 14.37
C VAL A 86 -9.12 5.18 14.78
N GLN A 87 -9.27 4.27 13.83
CA GLN A 87 -8.95 2.86 13.99
C GLN A 87 -7.49 2.62 13.63
N LEU A 88 -6.71 2.18 14.63
CA LEU A 88 -5.32 1.76 14.41
C LEU A 88 -5.28 0.42 13.66
N PHE A 89 -4.19 0.17 12.96
CA PHE A 89 -3.90 -1.13 12.37
C PHE A 89 -3.83 -2.25 13.43
N LYS A 90 -4.01 -3.50 13.01
CA LYS A 90 -3.82 -4.65 13.88
C LYS A 90 -2.42 -4.64 14.49
N TYR A 91 -2.35 -4.38 15.79
CA TYR A 91 -1.08 -4.27 16.49
C TYR A 91 -0.49 -5.67 16.75
N GLN A 92 0.80 -5.78 16.50
CA GLN A 92 1.64 -6.90 16.88
C GLN A 92 2.91 -6.36 17.57
N PRO A 93 3.48 -7.01 18.56
CA PRO A 93 4.73 -6.57 19.21
C PRO A 93 5.87 -6.44 18.19
N ASN A 94 6.16 -5.21 17.78
CA ASN A 94 7.19 -4.87 16.81
C ASN A 94 7.64 -3.42 17.03
N PRO A 95 8.93 -3.10 17.04
CA PRO A 95 9.43 -1.74 17.29
C PRO A 95 8.88 -0.69 16.29
N VAL A 96 8.75 -1.04 15.00
CA VAL A 96 8.21 -0.13 13.97
C VAL A 96 6.74 0.18 14.26
N LEU A 97 5.93 -0.85 14.53
CA LEU A 97 4.51 -0.67 14.83
C LEU A 97 4.30 0.09 16.15
N LYS A 98 5.11 -0.19 17.19
CA LYS A 98 5.08 0.55 18.45
C LYS A 98 5.33 2.04 18.21
N HIS A 99 6.41 2.37 17.50
CA HIS A 99 6.76 3.76 17.22
C HIS A 99 5.69 4.45 16.35
N THR A 100 5.21 3.77 15.32
CA THR A 100 4.15 4.29 14.45
C THR A 100 2.86 4.55 15.23
N ALA A 101 2.46 3.63 16.13
CA ALA A 101 1.28 3.79 16.97
C ALA A 101 1.42 4.99 17.95
N GLN A 102 2.61 5.20 18.52
CA GLN A 102 2.91 6.36 19.35
C GLN A 102 2.78 7.68 18.57
N LEU A 103 3.34 7.75 17.36
CA LEU A 103 3.21 8.92 16.50
C LEU A 103 1.75 9.18 16.11
N ILE A 104 0.99 8.13 15.80
CA ILE A 104 -0.45 8.25 15.52
C ILE A 104 -1.19 8.83 16.73
N ALA A 105 -0.94 8.31 17.94
CA ALA A 105 -1.57 8.83 19.15
C ALA A 105 -1.23 10.31 19.40
N GLN A 106 0.02 10.73 19.13
CA GLN A 106 0.43 12.12 19.23
C GLN A 106 -0.25 13.02 18.19
N MET A 107 -0.42 12.52 16.94
CA MET A 107 -1.10 13.29 15.88
C MET A 107 -2.61 13.39 16.12
N VAL A 108 -3.24 12.32 16.55
CA VAL A 108 -4.69 12.25 16.81
C VAL A 108 -5.07 13.10 18.02
N GLN A 109 -4.22 13.15 19.06
CA GLN A 109 -4.50 13.76 20.35
C GLN A 109 -5.86 13.31 20.89
N PRO A 110 -6.08 12.00 21.08
CA PRO A 110 -7.37 11.48 21.45
C PRO A 110 -7.77 11.94 22.84
N THR A 111 -9.06 12.20 23.04
CA THR A 111 -9.66 12.40 24.37
C THR A 111 -10.11 11.08 24.99
N ARG A 112 -10.17 10.02 24.19
CA ARG A 112 -10.55 8.66 24.60
C ARG A 112 -9.75 7.63 23.82
N ILE A 113 -9.22 6.62 24.51
CA ILE A 113 -8.55 5.48 23.90
C ILE A 113 -9.29 4.21 24.30
N LEU A 114 -9.76 3.45 23.31
CA LEU A 114 -10.42 2.18 23.50
C LEU A 114 -9.49 1.06 23.08
N ILE A 115 -9.22 0.13 23.96
CA ILE A 115 -8.36 -1.02 23.71
C ILE A 115 -9.15 -2.31 23.78
N ALA A 116 -9.03 -3.12 22.73
CA ALA A 116 -9.56 -4.48 22.76
C ALA A 116 -8.85 -5.28 23.83
N LYS A 117 -9.59 -5.90 24.74
CA LYS A 117 -9.07 -6.75 25.79
C LYS A 117 -8.15 -7.84 25.22
N GLY A 118 -7.00 -8.02 25.84
CA GLY A 118 -5.97 -8.94 25.37
C GLY A 118 -5.04 -8.37 24.30
N THR A 119 -5.14 -7.08 23.96
CA THR A 119 -4.15 -6.42 23.10
C THR A 119 -2.91 -6.06 23.90
N GLU A 120 -1.78 -6.68 23.57
CA GLU A 120 -0.48 -6.41 24.21
C GLU A 120 0.19 -5.20 23.54
N ILE A 121 -0.08 -4.00 24.06
CA ILE A 121 0.56 -2.77 23.59
C ILE A 121 1.09 -1.96 24.79
N SER A 122 2.30 -1.44 24.68
CA SER A 122 2.83 -0.48 25.66
C SER A 122 2.27 0.90 25.36
N LEU A 123 1.58 1.48 26.33
CA LEU A 123 0.94 2.79 26.24
C LEU A 123 1.74 3.89 26.94
N GLU A 124 3.00 3.63 27.25
CA GLU A 124 3.88 4.62 27.86
C GLU A 124 4.02 5.84 26.93
N GLY A 125 3.75 7.02 27.50
CA GLY A 125 3.77 8.28 26.75
C GLY A 125 2.53 8.58 25.91
N TRP A 126 1.45 7.82 26.05
CA TRP A 126 0.18 8.13 25.38
C TRP A 126 -0.60 9.22 26.13
N PRO A 127 -1.37 10.07 25.41
CA PRO A 127 -1.96 11.29 26.00
C PRO A 127 -3.04 11.05 27.05
N VAL A 128 -3.73 9.92 27.01
CA VAL A 128 -4.79 9.53 27.96
C VAL A 128 -4.68 8.05 28.29
N GLY A 129 -5.19 7.65 29.47
CA GLY A 129 -5.30 6.25 29.85
C GLY A 129 -6.33 5.49 29.01
N PRO A 130 -6.10 4.21 28.74
CA PRO A 130 -7.02 3.40 27.94
C PRO A 130 -8.23 2.91 28.74
N GLU A 131 -9.33 2.72 28.02
CA GLU A 131 -10.47 1.94 28.47
C GLU A 131 -10.44 0.58 27.79
N GLU A 132 -10.39 -0.50 28.56
CA GLU A 132 -10.50 -1.84 28.01
C GLU A 132 -11.95 -2.16 27.62
N VAL A 133 -12.13 -2.72 26.42
CA VAL A 133 -13.44 -3.14 25.92
C VAL A 133 -13.37 -4.56 25.38
N GLU A 134 -14.45 -5.30 25.57
CA GLU A 134 -14.54 -6.65 25.04
C GLU A 134 -14.71 -6.61 23.52
N PRO A 135 -13.78 -7.20 22.75
CA PRO A 135 -13.75 -7.05 21.28
C PRO A 135 -14.83 -7.88 20.57
N GLY A 136 -15.68 -8.59 21.29
CA GLY A 136 -16.54 -9.63 20.72
C GLY A 136 -15.72 -10.86 20.26
N GLN A 137 -16.39 -11.86 19.70
CA GLN A 137 -15.68 -13.04 19.20
C GLN A 137 -14.96 -12.74 17.88
N PRO A 138 -13.65 -12.99 17.77
CA PRO A 138 -12.94 -12.84 16.53
C PRO A 138 -13.48 -13.83 15.48
N LEU A 139 -13.49 -13.41 14.23
CA LEU A 139 -13.82 -14.32 13.14
C LEU A 139 -12.73 -15.42 13.02
N PRO A 140 -13.12 -16.68 12.75
CA PRO A 140 -12.15 -17.72 12.44
C PRO A 140 -11.29 -17.36 11.21
N ASP A 141 -10.02 -17.78 11.20
CA ASP A 141 -9.09 -17.46 10.10
C ASP A 141 -9.64 -17.86 8.73
N ILE A 142 -10.35 -18.99 8.64
CA ILE A 142 -10.98 -19.43 7.39
C ILE A 142 -12.05 -18.45 6.91
N ALA A 143 -12.82 -17.84 7.82
CA ALA A 143 -13.82 -16.85 7.46
C ALA A 143 -13.16 -15.54 7.01
N ILE A 144 -12.07 -15.13 7.67
CA ILE A 144 -11.27 -13.96 7.27
C ILE A 144 -10.68 -14.18 5.87
N ALA A 145 -10.09 -15.34 5.62
CA ALA A 145 -9.53 -15.68 4.30
C ALA A 145 -10.60 -15.69 3.20
N ALA A 146 -11.78 -16.25 3.48
CA ALA A 146 -12.92 -16.24 2.55
C ALA A 146 -13.42 -14.82 2.25
N GLN A 147 -13.55 -13.98 3.27
CA GLN A 147 -13.95 -12.57 3.11
C GLN A 147 -12.90 -11.78 2.31
N ARG A 148 -11.60 -11.99 2.56
CA ARG A 148 -10.51 -11.35 1.79
C ARG A 148 -10.60 -11.76 0.33
N LYS A 149 -10.73 -13.04 0.04
CA LYS A 149 -10.90 -13.54 -1.34
C LYS A 149 -12.13 -12.95 -2.02
N ALA A 150 -13.27 -12.91 -1.34
CA ALA A 150 -14.49 -12.29 -1.88
C ALA A 150 -14.31 -10.79 -2.16
N SER A 151 -13.56 -10.07 -1.30
CA SER A 151 -13.24 -8.65 -1.50
C SER A 151 -12.34 -8.43 -2.72
N TRP A 152 -11.35 -9.30 -2.95
CA TRP A 152 -10.51 -9.25 -4.14
C TRP A 152 -11.28 -9.55 -5.42
N LEU A 153 -12.13 -10.57 -5.42
CA LEU A 153 -12.98 -10.87 -6.58
C LEU A 153 -13.89 -9.69 -6.92
N LYS A 154 -14.54 -9.10 -5.92
CA LYS A 154 -15.39 -7.91 -6.11
C LYS A 154 -14.60 -6.72 -6.68
N LEU A 155 -13.34 -6.52 -6.27
CA LEU A 155 -12.46 -5.51 -6.85
C LEU A 155 -12.23 -5.80 -8.32
N LEU A 156 -11.83 -7.04 -8.66
CA LEU A 156 -11.45 -7.44 -10.01
C LEU A 156 -12.63 -7.47 -11.00
N GLU A 157 -13.84 -7.81 -10.53
CA GLU A 157 -15.08 -7.78 -11.34
C GLU A 157 -15.40 -6.39 -11.88
N ASN A 158 -15.00 -5.34 -11.19
CA ASN A 158 -15.25 -3.95 -11.57
C ASN A 158 -14.04 -3.28 -12.24
N CYS A 159 -13.02 -4.06 -12.64
CA CYS A 159 -11.83 -3.54 -13.30
C CYS A 159 -11.96 -3.57 -14.81
N GLU A 160 -11.48 -2.50 -15.46
CA GLU A 160 -11.31 -2.39 -16.91
C GLU A 160 -9.82 -2.43 -17.26
N GLU A 161 -9.51 -2.82 -18.51
CA GLU A 161 -8.15 -2.87 -19.02
C GLU A 161 -7.66 -1.48 -19.42
N HIS A 162 -6.42 -1.15 -19.03
CA HIS A 162 -5.76 0.10 -19.34
C HIS A 162 -4.34 -0.18 -19.84
N GLU A 163 -3.97 0.49 -20.93
CA GLU A 163 -2.60 0.52 -21.44
C GLU A 163 -2.00 1.90 -21.11
N ILE A 164 -0.93 1.93 -20.31
CA ILE A 164 -0.34 3.14 -19.78
C ILE A 164 1.12 3.22 -20.21
N PRO A 165 1.49 4.17 -21.09
CA PRO A 165 2.88 4.45 -21.43
C PRO A 165 3.66 4.96 -20.21
N PHE A 166 4.91 4.51 -20.03
CA PHE A 166 5.80 4.97 -18.95
C PHE A 166 5.97 6.48 -18.95
N SER A 167 6.01 7.08 -20.14
CA SER A 167 6.17 8.53 -20.31
C SER A 167 5.00 9.39 -19.80
N GLN A 168 3.85 8.77 -19.49
CA GLN A 168 2.66 9.48 -19.03
C GLN A 168 2.50 9.48 -17.53
N VAL A 169 3.25 8.66 -16.79
CA VAL A 169 3.09 8.47 -15.36
C VAL A 169 4.43 8.51 -14.61
N GLU A 170 4.36 8.95 -13.38
CA GLU A 170 5.38 8.73 -12.38
C GLU A 170 5.11 7.42 -11.65
N PHE A 171 6.14 6.62 -11.41
CA PHE A 171 6.01 5.39 -10.63
C PHE A 171 6.30 5.66 -9.16
N GLU A 172 5.45 5.15 -8.29
CA GLU A 172 5.66 5.18 -6.85
C GLU A 172 5.53 3.77 -6.26
N GLY A 173 6.25 3.50 -5.17
CA GLY A 173 6.17 2.23 -4.43
C GLY A 173 7.07 1.11 -4.94
N ALA A 174 7.81 1.36 -6.02
CA ALA A 174 8.77 0.43 -6.62
C ALA A 174 10.10 1.13 -6.93
N ARG A 175 11.10 0.36 -7.37
CA ARG A 175 12.35 0.91 -7.91
C ARG A 175 12.18 1.47 -9.31
N LEU A 176 11.26 0.89 -10.09
CA LEU A 176 10.91 1.37 -11.43
C LEU A 176 10.54 2.85 -11.37
N GLY A 177 11.16 3.65 -12.24
CA GLY A 177 10.96 5.11 -12.30
C GLY A 177 11.69 5.91 -11.22
N SER A 178 12.50 5.27 -10.35
CA SER A 178 13.25 5.97 -9.29
C SER A 178 14.55 6.61 -9.77
N GLY A 179 15.02 6.26 -10.96
CA GLY A 179 16.30 6.66 -11.51
C GLY A 179 16.23 7.31 -12.88
N THR A 180 17.39 7.59 -13.43
CA THR A 180 17.55 8.01 -14.83
C THR A 180 17.68 6.79 -15.71
N ARG A 181 16.77 6.65 -16.69
CA ARG A 181 16.81 5.57 -17.65
C ARG A 181 18.06 5.60 -18.49
N LEU A 182 18.68 4.44 -18.72
CA LEU A 182 19.83 4.28 -19.57
C LEU A 182 19.39 4.20 -21.05
N SER A 183 20.12 4.92 -21.92
CA SER A 183 19.96 4.80 -23.37
C SER A 183 20.46 3.45 -23.88
N VAL A 184 19.99 3.02 -25.06
CA VAL A 184 20.45 1.79 -25.72
C VAL A 184 21.97 1.76 -25.88
N ASP A 185 22.58 2.90 -26.30
CA ASP A 185 24.03 3.01 -26.45
C ASP A 185 24.76 2.82 -25.11
N THR A 186 24.19 3.31 -24.01
CA THR A 186 24.75 3.13 -22.68
C THR A 186 24.63 1.68 -22.22
N LEU A 187 23.50 1.04 -22.46
CA LEU A 187 23.32 -0.40 -22.15
C LEU A 187 24.35 -1.26 -22.89
N GLU A 188 24.59 -0.99 -24.17
CA GLU A 188 25.59 -1.71 -24.98
C GLU A 188 27.03 -1.47 -24.45
N LYS A 189 27.38 -0.23 -24.08
CA LYS A 189 28.69 0.08 -23.45
C LYS A 189 28.90 -0.65 -22.14
N CYS A 190 27.84 -0.78 -21.33
CA CYS A 190 27.83 -1.55 -20.10
C CYS A 190 27.91 -3.06 -20.33
N GLY A 191 27.67 -3.54 -21.54
CA GLY A 191 27.56 -4.94 -21.89
C GLY A 191 26.27 -5.61 -21.40
N LEU A 192 25.26 -4.81 -21.06
CA LEU A 192 23.94 -5.34 -20.68
C LEU A 192 23.24 -5.97 -21.89
N PRO A 193 22.39 -6.99 -21.67
CA PRO A 193 21.68 -7.66 -22.75
C PRO A 193 20.83 -6.72 -23.57
N ARG A 194 20.70 -6.99 -24.88
CA ARG A 194 19.74 -6.28 -25.73
C ARG A 194 18.31 -6.55 -25.23
N GLY A 195 17.51 -5.48 -25.12
CA GLY A 195 16.15 -5.58 -24.60
C GLY A 195 16.05 -5.45 -23.08
N ALA A 196 17.16 -5.38 -22.34
CA ALA A 196 17.11 -5.02 -20.95
C ALA A 196 16.62 -3.58 -20.78
N TYR A 197 15.82 -3.36 -19.76
CA TYR A 197 15.48 -2.03 -19.25
C TYR A 197 16.38 -1.73 -18.04
N ALA A 198 16.97 -0.56 -17.98
CA ALA A 198 17.78 -0.20 -16.82
C ALA A 198 17.72 1.28 -16.46
N GLU A 199 17.84 1.55 -15.17
CA GLU A 199 17.88 2.89 -14.56
C GLU A 199 19.05 3.00 -13.58
N VAL A 200 19.58 4.21 -13.42
CA VAL A 200 20.56 4.54 -12.38
C VAL A 200 19.96 5.58 -11.44
N CYS A 201 19.93 5.25 -10.16
CA CYS A 201 19.54 6.14 -9.07
C CYS A 201 20.72 6.32 -8.11
N GLY A 202 21.37 7.48 -8.13
CA GLY A 202 22.58 7.72 -7.36
C GLY A 202 23.70 6.74 -7.75
N ARG A 203 24.08 5.85 -6.82
CA ARG A 203 25.09 4.79 -7.05
C ARG A 203 24.48 3.39 -7.17
N SER A 204 23.20 3.30 -7.43
CA SER A 204 22.47 2.04 -7.58
C SER A 204 22.01 1.86 -9.02
N LEU A 205 22.37 0.73 -9.62
CA LEU A 205 21.88 0.28 -10.92
C LEU A 205 20.68 -0.64 -10.71
N PHE A 206 19.58 -0.36 -11.39
CA PHE A 206 18.41 -1.23 -11.43
C PHE A 206 18.24 -1.76 -12.85
N VAL A 207 18.09 -3.08 -13.01
CA VAL A 207 17.97 -3.75 -14.32
C VAL A 207 16.77 -4.69 -14.30
N VAL A 208 15.93 -4.57 -15.32
CA VAL A 208 14.83 -5.51 -15.59
C VAL A 208 15.17 -6.32 -16.84
N TYR A 209 15.22 -7.64 -16.71
CA TYR A 209 15.52 -8.55 -17.81
C TYR A 209 14.89 -9.92 -17.54
N ASP A 210 14.51 -10.62 -18.61
CA ASP A 210 13.81 -11.91 -18.48
C ASP A 210 14.69 -13.04 -17.93
N GLU A 211 15.98 -13.02 -18.24
CA GLU A 211 16.94 -14.03 -17.84
C GLU A 211 17.90 -13.53 -16.76
N GLU A 212 18.58 -14.46 -16.10
CA GLU A 212 19.63 -14.14 -15.14
C GLU A 212 20.82 -13.47 -15.84
N ILE A 213 21.23 -12.32 -15.34
CA ILE A 213 22.41 -11.59 -15.85
C ILE A 213 23.63 -12.07 -15.10
N ARG A 214 24.65 -12.55 -15.83
CA ARG A 214 25.91 -13.02 -15.24
C ARG A 214 26.60 -11.94 -14.43
N GLU A 215 27.22 -12.32 -13.31
CA GLU A 215 27.90 -11.40 -12.38
C GLU A 215 28.99 -10.56 -13.06
N GLU A 216 29.74 -11.11 -14.04
CA GLU A 216 30.78 -10.36 -14.74
C GLU A 216 30.20 -9.22 -15.59
N ILE A 217 28.98 -9.39 -16.14
CA ILE A 217 28.29 -8.34 -16.88
C ILE A 217 27.84 -7.24 -15.92
N LEU A 218 27.28 -7.62 -14.77
CA LEU A 218 26.86 -6.65 -13.75
C LEU A 218 28.08 -5.88 -13.19
N ALA A 219 29.18 -6.55 -12.90
CA ALA A 219 30.41 -5.93 -12.42
C ALA A 219 30.93 -4.89 -13.43
N ARG A 220 30.97 -5.24 -14.72
CA ARG A 220 31.36 -4.31 -15.80
C ARG A 220 30.41 -3.12 -15.88
N ALA A 221 29.11 -3.34 -15.78
CA ALA A 221 28.10 -2.28 -15.82
C ALA A 221 28.27 -1.34 -14.62
N LEU A 222 28.48 -1.86 -13.42
CA LEU A 222 28.73 -1.07 -12.22
C LEU A 222 30.00 -0.21 -12.36
N ASP A 223 31.09 -0.76 -12.88
CA ASP A 223 32.32 -0.02 -13.12
C ASP A 223 32.13 1.10 -14.15
N THR A 224 31.50 0.78 -15.28
CA THR A 224 31.20 1.74 -16.36
C THR A 224 30.33 2.91 -15.91
N LEU A 225 29.37 2.66 -15.03
CA LEU A 225 28.40 3.64 -14.53
C LEU A 225 28.83 4.29 -13.20
N HIS A 226 29.98 3.92 -12.66
CA HIS A 226 30.44 4.32 -11.32
C HIS A 226 29.40 4.04 -10.23
N ALA A 227 28.62 2.96 -10.39
CA ALA A 227 27.65 2.49 -9.44
C ALA A 227 28.29 1.51 -8.44
N SER A 228 27.70 1.34 -7.27
CA SER A 228 28.22 0.45 -6.22
C SER A 228 27.34 -0.75 -5.95
N THR A 229 26.08 -0.72 -6.38
CA THR A 229 25.12 -1.80 -6.17
C THR A 229 24.31 -2.03 -7.44
N ALA A 230 23.98 -3.30 -7.73
CA ALA A 230 23.05 -3.67 -8.78
C ALA A 230 21.86 -4.43 -8.17
N HIS A 231 20.69 -4.13 -8.68
CA HIS A 231 19.46 -4.87 -8.40
C HIS A 231 18.86 -5.33 -9.72
N THR A 232 18.65 -6.63 -9.83
CA THR A 232 18.06 -7.24 -11.02
C THR A 232 16.68 -7.80 -10.69
N THR A 233 15.76 -7.69 -11.63
CA THR A 233 14.43 -8.30 -11.53
C THR A 233 13.95 -8.73 -12.92
N SER A 234 12.91 -9.55 -12.98
CA SER A 234 12.28 -9.93 -14.24
C SER A 234 10.99 -9.15 -14.47
N PRO A 235 10.54 -8.95 -15.72
CA PRO A 235 9.23 -8.38 -16.04
C PRO A 235 8.07 -9.11 -15.34
N ALA A 236 8.16 -10.44 -15.19
CA ALA A 236 7.19 -11.26 -14.50
C ALA A 236 7.01 -10.91 -13.00
N SER A 237 8.00 -10.25 -12.38
CA SER A 237 7.88 -9.78 -11.00
C SER A 237 6.79 -8.71 -10.82
N TYR A 238 6.44 -7.99 -11.89
CA TYR A 238 5.40 -6.97 -11.89
C TYR A 238 4.00 -7.55 -12.10
N GLU A 239 3.89 -8.78 -12.61
CA GLU A 239 2.61 -9.42 -12.86
C GLU A 239 1.86 -9.68 -11.56
N HIS A 240 0.56 -9.38 -11.60
CA HIS A 240 -0.35 -9.53 -10.46
C HIS A 240 -0.12 -8.57 -9.29
N LEU A 241 0.83 -7.63 -9.38
CA LEU A 241 0.99 -6.60 -8.36
C LEU A 241 -0.27 -5.74 -8.23
N LEU A 242 -0.71 -5.51 -7.01
CA LEU A 242 -1.67 -4.46 -6.74
C LEU A 242 -1.12 -3.12 -7.21
N CYS A 243 -1.97 -2.33 -7.82
CA CYS A 243 -1.63 -0.98 -8.23
C CYS A 243 -2.76 0.01 -7.93
N SER A 244 -2.42 1.27 -7.90
CA SER A 244 -3.38 2.37 -7.83
C SER A 244 -3.06 3.44 -8.86
N PHE A 245 -4.11 4.03 -9.43
CA PHE A 245 -4.05 5.21 -10.27
C PHE A 245 -4.29 6.44 -9.42
N ALA A 246 -3.40 7.43 -9.55
CA ALA A 246 -3.54 8.68 -8.85
C ALA A 246 -3.37 9.88 -9.77
N LYS A 247 -3.97 11.00 -9.34
CA LYS A 247 -3.86 12.31 -9.98
C LYS A 247 -2.50 12.95 -9.66
N GLN A 248 -2.22 14.10 -10.28
CA GLN A 248 -1.01 14.89 -10.02
C GLN A 248 -0.88 15.36 -8.56
N ASP A 249 -1.98 15.62 -7.89
CA ASP A 249 -2.02 16.00 -6.48
C ASP A 249 -1.83 14.84 -5.51
N GLY A 250 -1.67 13.61 -6.05
CA GLY A 250 -1.49 12.40 -5.30
C GLY A 250 -2.78 11.76 -4.77
N GLU A 251 -3.97 12.24 -5.19
CA GLU A 251 -5.24 11.61 -4.85
C GLU A 251 -5.41 10.29 -5.63
N ASP A 252 -5.59 9.19 -4.90
CA ASP A 252 -5.89 7.89 -5.48
C ASP A 252 -7.36 7.84 -5.96
N PHE A 253 -7.60 7.37 -7.19
CA PHE A 253 -8.96 7.29 -7.73
C PHE A 253 -9.30 5.92 -8.34
N GLY A 254 -8.32 5.05 -8.57
CA GLY A 254 -8.53 3.70 -9.06
C GLY A 254 -7.57 2.72 -8.43
N MET A 255 -8.02 1.46 -8.26
CA MET A 255 -7.22 0.37 -7.73
C MET A 255 -7.44 -0.89 -8.54
N GLY A 256 -6.38 -1.65 -8.75
CA GLY A 256 -6.41 -2.88 -9.54
C GLY A 256 -5.12 -3.66 -9.47
N ILE A 257 -4.83 -4.39 -10.53
CA ILE A 257 -3.63 -5.22 -10.66
C ILE A 257 -2.89 -4.92 -11.97
N ILE A 258 -1.58 -5.10 -11.95
CA ILE A 258 -0.77 -5.16 -13.16
C ILE A 258 -0.95 -6.53 -13.79
N GLU A 259 -1.35 -6.59 -15.05
CA GLU A 259 -1.43 -7.84 -15.79
C GLU A 259 -0.09 -8.21 -16.40
N ARG A 260 0.58 -7.22 -16.99
CA ARG A 260 1.93 -7.37 -17.54
C ARG A 260 2.59 -6.00 -17.71
N THR A 261 3.92 -6.01 -17.76
CA THR A 261 4.73 -4.83 -18.08
C THR A 261 5.59 -5.13 -19.31
N ASP A 262 5.38 -4.37 -20.40
CA ASP A 262 6.16 -4.45 -21.63
C ASP A 262 7.29 -3.42 -21.58
N PHE A 263 8.46 -3.82 -21.10
CA PHE A 263 9.62 -2.95 -20.95
C PHE A 263 10.22 -2.54 -22.32
N ALA A 264 10.04 -3.36 -23.34
CA ALA A 264 10.53 -3.01 -24.70
C ALA A 264 9.70 -1.88 -25.33
N LYS A 265 8.40 -1.86 -25.08
CA LYS A 265 7.47 -0.80 -25.54
C LYS A 265 7.21 0.27 -24.48
N GLU A 266 7.76 0.11 -23.27
CA GLU A 266 7.58 1.02 -22.14
C GLU A 266 6.10 1.25 -21.82
N LYS A 267 5.37 0.16 -21.62
CA LYS A 267 3.95 0.17 -21.33
C LYS A 267 3.62 -0.77 -20.17
N VAL A 268 2.71 -0.29 -19.33
CA VAL A 268 2.04 -1.14 -18.32
C VAL A 268 0.64 -1.48 -18.82
N HIS A 269 0.29 -2.75 -18.76
CA HIS A 269 -1.07 -3.23 -18.92
C HIS A 269 -1.63 -3.53 -17.53
N ALA A 270 -2.64 -2.78 -17.13
CA ALA A 270 -3.26 -2.91 -15.82
C ALA A 270 -4.78 -3.08 -15.96
N ARG A 271 -5.37 -3.85 -15.04
CA ARG A 271 -6.82 -3.87 -14.82
C ARG A 271 -7.12 -3.06 -13.57
N CYS A 272 -7.93 -2.00 -13.70
CA CYS A 272 -8.20 -1.06 -12.62
C CYS A 272 -9.67 -0.63 -12.58
N THR A 273 -10.21 -0.37 -11.37
CA THR A 273 -11.62 0.00 -11.14
C THR A 273 -12.01 1.39 -11.67
N ALA A 274 -11.07 2.18 -12.11
CA ALA A 274 -11.34 3.54 -12.55
C ALA A 274 -11.41 3.62 -14.06
N VAL A 275 -12.50 4.18 -14.57
CA VAL A 275 -12.49 4.89 -15.85
C VAL A 275 -11.91 6.26 -15.54
N PRO A 276 -10.72 6.61 -16.03
CA PRO A 276 -10.11 7.91 -15.70
C PRO A 276 -10.97 9.03 -16.28
N VAL A 277 -11.66 9.75 -15.42
CA VAL A 277 -12.22 11.07 -15.73
C VAL A 277 -11.08 12.08 -15.85
N ALA A 278 -9.95 11.77 -15.24
CA ALA A 278 -8.70 12.54 -15.31
C ALA A 278 -7.54 11.64 -15.78
N PRO A 279 -6.53 12.18 -16.48
CA PRO A 279 -5.37 11.39 -16.87
C PRO A 279 -4.66 10.83 -15.65
N VAL A 280 -4.28 9.55 -15.70
CA VAL A 280 -3.38 8.94 -14.72
C VAL A 280 -2.06 9.69 -14.77
N ARG A 281 -1.59 10.16 -13.62
CA ARG A 281 -0.30 10.87 -13.49
C ARG A 281 0.69 10.10 -12.63
N ILE A 282 0.17 9.34 -11.67
CA ILE A 282 0.98 8.52 -10.79
C ILE A 282 0.43 7.10 -10.84
N LEU A 283 1.31 6.14 -11.10
CA LEU A 283 1.03 4.71 -10.98
C LEU A 283 1.74 4.19 -9.73
N ARG A 284 0.96 3.90 -8.68
CA ARG A 284 1.50 3.32 -7.46
C ARG A 284 1.51 1.82 -7.55
N LEU A 285 2.65 1.22 -7.29
CA LEU A 285 2.84 -0.22 -7.26
C LEU A 285 2.88 -0.68 -5.80
N GLY A 286 2.04 -1.65 -5.48
CA GLY A 286 2.03 -2.29 -4.16
C GLY A 286 3.07 -3.39 -4.06
N ALA A 287 3.12 -4.04 -2.90
CA ALA A 287 3.92 -5.23 -2.67
C ALA A 287 3.11 -6.52 -2.85
N LEU A 288 1.81 -6.45 -2.60
CA LEU A 288 0.92 -7.61 -2.63
C LEU A 288 0.61 -8.02 -4.08
N ARG A 289 0.68 -9.31 -4.35
CA ARG A 289 0.29 -9.92 -5.63
C ARG A 289 -1.01 -10.68 -5.47
N ILE A 290 -1.91 -10.52 -6.45
CA ILE A 290 -3.23 -11.15 -6.45
C ILE A 290 -3.52 -11.70 -7.85
N ASP A 291 -3.87 -12.99 -7.94
CA ASP A 291 -4.27 -13.58 -9.21
C ASP A 291 -5.70 -13.19 -9.62
N ALA A 292 -6.06 -13.53 -10.87
CA ALA A 292 -7.39 -13.25 -11.41
C ALA A 292 -8.53 -13.99 -10.67
N LYS A 293 -8.20 -14.97 -9.82
CA LYS A 293 -9.15 -15.72 -8.99
C LYS A 293 -9.25 -15.17 -7.56
N GLY A 294 -8.62 -14.02 -7.29
CA GLY A 294 -8.62 -13.38 -5.99
C GLY A 294 -7.76 -14.08 -4.94
N ASN A 295 -6.82 -14.94 -5.35
CA ASN A 295 -5.90 -15.56 -4.43
C ASN A 295 -4.70 -14.65 -4.21
N GLU A 296 -4.28 -14.50 -2.95
CA GLU A 296 -3.07 -13.78 -2.59
C GLU A 296 -1.85 -14.65 -2.88
N LEU A 297 -0.96 -14.16 -3.72
CA LEU A 297 0.28 -14.83 -4.13
C LEU A 297 1.47 -14.46 -3.23
N GLY A 298 1.22 -13.69 -2.17
CA GLY A 298 2.22 -13.17 -1.27
C GLY A 298 2.70 -11.76 -1.63
N GLU A 299 3.61 -11.24 -0.80
CA GLU A 299 4.17 -9.91 -0.97
C GLU A 299 5.62 -9.97 -1.46
N LEU A 300 5.93 -9.14 -2.44
CA LEU A 300 7.30 -8.94 -2.88
C LEU A 300 8.09 -8.11 -1.86
N ARG A 301 9.38 -8.37 -1.75
CA ARG A 301 10.27 -7.57 -0.93
C ARG A 301 10.57 -6.23 -1.61
N PRO A 302 10.87 -5.14 -0.85
CA PRO A 302 11.08 -3.81 -1.42
C PRO A 302 12.15 -3.70 -2.51
N TRP A 303 13.08 -4.66 -2.55
CA TRP A 303 14.18 -4.68 -3.53
C TRP A 303 13.91 -5.53 -4.76
N GLN A 304 12.74 -6.17 -4.87
CA GLN A 304 12.41 -7.08 -5.99
C GLN A 304 11.70 -6.37 -7.15
N VAL A 305 11.15 -5.16 -6.92
CA VAL A 305 10.44 -4.36 -7.92
C VAL A 305 10.79 -2.89 -7.84
#